data_2627d72b7fb5e13c49afaaaba4eecaea
#
_entry.id   2627d72b7fb5e13c49afaaaba4eecaea
#
_cell.length_a   1.000
_cell.length_b   1.000
_cell.length_c   1.000
_cell.angle_alpha   90.00
_cell.angle_beta   90.00
_cell.angle_gamma   90.00
#
_symmetry.space_group_name_H-M   'P 1'
#
loop_
_entity.id
_entity.type
_entity.pdbx_description
1 polymer ?
#
loop_
_entity_poly.entity_id
_entity_poly.type
_entity_poly.pdbx_seq_one_letter_code
_entity_poly.pdbx_strand_id
1 'polypeptide(L)'
;GDFNCIASEGADSAFRRGSSAYDRFVGDPESPHPSLGEPLVAPFYAIPVIPGCLGTKGGPLTNQDGQVLSNGQPVPGLFAVGNAAANPMGAAYPGAGGTIGPHIVFGRRAGRSAAESSS
;
A
#
# COMPACT_ATOMS: atom_id res chain seq x y z
N GLY A 1 -0.51 -4.26 -32.04
CA GLY A 1 0.44 -3.29 -31.47
C GLY A 1 1.32 -3.94 -30.44
N ASP A 2 2.20 -3.20 -29.85
CA ASP A 2 3.27 -3.69 -28.96
C ASP A 2 2.76 -4.48 -27.75
N PHE A 3 1.60 -4.09 -27.19
CA PHE A 3 1.01 -4.82 -26.06
C PHE A 3 0.67 -6.27 -26.43
N ASN A 4 0.05 -6.51 -27.57
CA ASN A 4 -0.34 -7.87 -27.98
C ASN A 4 0.89 -8.76 -28.24
N CYS A 5 1.96 -8.17 -28.76
CA CYS A 5 3.23 -8.87 -28.91
C CYS A 5 3.79 -9.30 -27.54
N ILE A 6 3.90 -8.33 -26.60
CA ILE A 6 4.34 -8.56 -25.24
C ILE A 6 3.49 -9.63 -24.53
N ALA A 7 2.16 -9.54 -24.65
CA ALA A 7 1.24 -10.50 -24.04
C ALA A 7 1.39 -11.91 -24.62
N SER A 8 1.58 -12.01 -25.95
CA SER A 8 1.78 -13.32 -26.61
C SER A 8 3.14 -13.94 -26.31
N GLU A 9 4.19 -13.14 -26.19
CA GLU A 9 5.55 -13.60 -25.90
C GLU A 9 5.78 -13.87 -24.41
N GLY A 10 4.93 -13.28 -23.52
CA GLY A 10 5.11 -13.38 -22.08
C GLY A 10 6.31 -12.60 -21.55
N ALA A 11 6.82 -11.65 -22.33
CA ALA A 11 8.02 -10.89 -22.00
C ALA A 11 7.84 -9.38 -22.28
N ASP A 12 7.97 -8.58 -21.25
CA ASP A 12 7.97 -7.11 -21.35
C ASP A 12 9.40 -6.58 -21.27
N SER A 13 9.97 -6.28 -22.43
CA SER A 13 11.34 -5.78 -22.54
C SER A 13 11.49 -4.34 -22.05
N ALA A 14 10.40 -3.55 -22.06
CA ALA A 14 10.43 -2.13 -21.70
C ALA A 14 10.36 -1.90 -20.20
N PHE A 15 9.43 -2.57 -19.52
CA PHE A 15 9.16 -2.37 -18.08
C PHE A 15 9.42 -3.62 -17.23
N ARG A 16 9.75 -4.75 -17.84
CA ARG A 16 10.04 -6.01 -17.18
C ARG A 16 8.89 -6.51 -16.29
N ARG A 17 7.64 -6.20 -16.65
CA ARG A 17 6.44 -6.69 -15.94
C ARG A 17 6.43 -8.22 -15.91
N GLY A 18 6.07 -8.79 -14.77
CA GLY A 18 6.05 -10.24 -14.57
C GLY A 18 7.41 -10.86 -14.25
N SER A 19 8.50 -10.08 -14.25
CA SER A 19 9.83 -10.61 -13.96
C SER A 19 10.08 -10.85 -12.47
N SER A 20 9.42 -10.09 -11.59
CA SER A 20 9.57 -10.23 -10.14
C SER A 20 8.65 -11.30 -9.55
N ALA A 21 9.03 -11.86 -8.41
CA ALA A 21 8.17 -12.77 -7.66
C ALA A 21 6.87 -12.09 -7.20
N TYR A 22 6.95 -10.80 -6.87
CA TYR A 22 5.80 -10.01 -6.49
C TYR A 22 4.81 -9.85 -7.64
N ASP A 23 5.27 -9.48 -8.84
CA ASP A 23 4.41 -9.35 -10.02
C ASP A 23 3.66 -10.65 -10.31
N ARG A 24 4.35 -11.78 -10.24
CA ARG A 24 3.75 -13.09 -10.46
C ARG A 24 2.74 -13.47 -9.38
N PHE A 25 3.00 -13.08 -8.13
CA PHE A 25 2.11 -13.37 -6.99
C PHE A 25 0.80 -12.56 -7.06
N VAL A 26 0.86 -11.29 -7.49
CA VAL A 26 -0.33 -10.43 -7.57
C VAL A 26 -1.05 -10.51 -8.91
N GLY A 27 -0.48 -11.21 -9.87
CA GLY A 27 -1.07 -11.43 -11.19
C GLY A 27 -2.19 -12.47 -11.19
N ASP A 28 -2.77 -12.72 -12.35
CA ASP A 28 -3.79 -13.75 -12.54
C ASP A 28 -3.15 -15.13 -12.59
N PRO A 29 -3.36 -16.01 -11.59
CA PRO A 29 -2.73 -17.33 -11.55
C PRO A 29 -3.23 -18.29 -12.63
N GLU A 30 -4.38 -18.00 -13.24
CA GLU A 30 -4.95 -18.83 -14.33
C GLU A 30 -4.41 -18.44 -15.70
N SER A 31 -3.78 -17.25 -15.81
CA SER A 31 -3.13 -16.80 -17.04
C SER A 31 -1.76 -17.44 -17.23
N PRO A 32 -1.40 -17.86 -18.47
CA PRO A 32 -0.04 -18.27 -18.80
C PRO A 32 1.02 -17.23 -18.46
N HIS A 33 0.62 -15.96 -18.53
CA HIS A 33 1.45 -14.79 -18.21
C HIS A 33 0.75 -13.90 -17.18
N PRO A 34 0.80 -14.26 -15.88
CA PRO A 34 -0.02 -13.66 -14.82
C PRO A 34 -0.05 -12.14 -14.77
N SER A 35 1.06 -11.49 -15.11
CA SER A 35 1.20 -10.03 -15.01
C SER A 35 0.97 -9.27 -16.32
N LEU A 36 0.80 -9.99 -17.44
CA LEU A 36 0.64 -9.40 -18.76
C LEU A 36 -0.78 -9.55 -19.31
N GLY A 37 -1.49 -10.59 -18.87
CA GLY A 37 -2.83 -10.92 -19.36
C GLY A 37 -2.81 -11.49 -20.79
N GLU A 38 -4.00 -11.60 -21.34
CA GLU A 38 -4.21 -12.10 -22.71
C GLU A 38 -4.06 -10.99 -23.74
N PRO A 39 -3.68 -11.31 -24.99
CA PRO A 39 -3.74 -10.37 -26.10
C PRO A 39 -5.14 -9.78 -26.28
N LEU A 40 -5.20 -8.48 -26.48
CA LEU A 40 -6.46 -7.76 -26.65
C LEU A 40 -7.15 -8.15 -27.96
N VAL A 41 -8.43 -8.50 -27.86
CA VAL A 41 -9.30 -8.84 -29.00
C VAL A 41 -10.51 -7.90 -29.00
N ALA A 42 -10.91 -7.44 -30.18
CA ALA A 42 -12.08 -6.56 -30.33
C ALA A 42 -13.39 -7.27 -29.88
N PRO A 43 -14.39 -6.52 -29.33
CA PRO A 43 -14.42 -5.07 -29.18
C PRO A 43 -13.53 -4.55 -28.03
N PHE A 44 -12.96 -3.36 -28.20
CA PHE A 44 -12.10 -2.74 -27.20
C PHE A 44 -12.87 -1.77 -26.32
N TYR A 45 -12.57 -1.77 -25.05
CA TYR A 45 -13.08 -0.82 -24.08
C TYR A 45 -11.92 -0.07 -23.43
N ALA A 46 -12.08 1.23 -23.23
CA ALA A 46 -11.06 2.07 -22.60
C ALA A 46 -11.67 2.78 -21.38
N ILE A 47 -10.94 2.74 -20.27
CA ILE A 47 -11.27 3.53 -19.09
C ILE A 47 -10.09 4.46 -18.77
N PRO A 48 -10.34 5.70 -18.34
CA PRO A 48 -9.28 6.57 -17.88
C PRO A 48 -8.71 6.05 -16.55
N VAL A 49 -7.40 5.93 -16.47
CA VAL A 49 -6.69 5.60 -15.23
C VAL A 49 -5.88 6.82 -14.82
N ILE A 50 -6.18 7.36 -13.65
CA ILE A 50 -5.50 8.51 -13.09
C ILE A 50 -4.74 8.10 -11.82
N PRO A 51 -3.59 8.72 -11.52
CA PRO A 51 -2.87 8.44 -10.30
C PRO A 51 -3.69 8.85 -9.08
N GLY A 52 -3.64 8.02 -8.03
CA GLY A 52 -4.29 8.26 -6.75
C GLY A 52 -3.37 7.87 -5.60
N CYS A 53 -3.70 8.33 -4.39
CA CYS A 53 -2.95 8.04 -3.19
C CYS A 53 -3.78 7.18 -2.23
N LEU A 54 -3.27 6.02 -1.84
CA LEU A 54 -3.90 5.13 -0.86
C LEU A 54 -3.61 5.55 0.58
N GLY A 55 -2.52 6.26 0.79
CA GLY A 55 -2.11 6.69 2.12
C GLY A 55 -0.81 7.46 2.12
N THR A 56 -0.54 8.12 3.24
CA THR A 56 0.71 8.85 3.46
C THR A 56 1.70 7.99 4.24
N LYS A 57 2.99 8.29 4.08
CA LYS A 57 4.08 7.61 4.79
C LYS A 57 4.77 8.53 5.79
N GLY A 58 4.63 9.84 5.64
CA GLY A 58 5.15 10.86 6.56
C GLY A 58 4.16 11.18 7.66
N GLY A 59 4.66 11.90 8.69
CA GLY A 59 3.89 12.35 9.84
C GLY A 59 4.72 12.35 11.12
N PRO A 60 4.15 12.77 12.26
CA PRO A 60 4.83 12.70 13.54
C PRO A 60 5.16 11.26 13.90
N LEU A 61 6.32 11.05 14.50
CA LEU A 61 6.67 9.77 15.11
C LEU A 61 5.77 9.52 16.31
N THR A 62 5.37 8.27 16.47
CA THR A 62 4.55 7.84 17.60
C THR A 62 5.16 6.62 18.27
N ASN A 63 4.83 6.41 19.55
CA ASN A 63 5.11 5.16 20.21
C ASN A 63 4.06 4.09 19.83
N GLN A 64 4.20 2.91 20.42
CA GLN A 64 3.30 1.79 20.17
C GLN A 64 1.84 2.04 20.59
N ASP A 65 1.57 3.04 21.40
CA ASP A 65 0.24 3.42 21.87
C ASP A 65 -0.31 4.65 21.16
N GLY A 66 0.34 5.07 20.07
CA GLY A 66 -0.10 6.16 19.22
C GLY A 66 0.17 7.55 19.78
N GLN A 67 0.88 7.68 20.91
CA GLN A 67 1.27 8.99 21.45
C GLN A 67 2.37 9.59 20.57
N VAL A 68 2.18 10.85 20.19
CA VAL A 68 3.16 11.62 19.43
C VAL A 68 4.42 11.86 20.26
N LEU A 69 5.58 11.67 19.64
CA LEU A 69 6.86 11.87 20.27
C LEU A 69 7.51 13.18 19.84
N SER A 70 8.00 13.96 20.82
CA SER A 70 8.88 15.09 20.61
C SER A 70 10.20 14.83 21.33
N ASN A 71 11.31 14.84 20.58
CA ASN A 71 12.64 14.48 21.11
C ASN A 71 12.66 13.13 21.84
N GLY A 72 11.90 12.14 21.34
CA GLY A 72 11.81 10.81 21.91
C GLY A 72 10.90 10.68 23.14
N GLN A 73 10.27 11.76 23.60
CA GLN A 73 9.36 11.77 24.74
C GLN A 73 7.91 11.95 24.28
N PRO A 74 6.94 11.23 24.88
CA PRO A 74 5.54 11.41 24.56
C PRO A 74 5.06 12.83 24.87
N VAL A 75 4.31 13.42 23.95
CA VAL A 75 3.61 14.69 24.16
C VAL A 75 2.27 14.38 24.85
N PRO A 76 2.04 14.86 26.08
CA PRO A 76 0.82 14.55 26.82
C PRO A 76 -0.45 14.94 26.05
N GLY A 77 -1.42 14.03 25.99
CA GLY A 77 -2.72 14.25 25.36
C GLY A 77 -2.71 14.30 23.82
N LEU A 78 -1.54 14.11 23.18
CA LEU A 78 -1.45 14.16 21.71
C LEU A 78 -1.23 12.77 21.13
N PHE A 79 -2.17 12.34 20.29
CA PHE A 79 -2.15 11.03 19.62
C PHE A 79 -2.25 11.21 18.10
N ALA A 80 -1.56 10.36 17.35
CA ALA A 80 -1.68 10.30 15.91
C ALA A 80 -1.59 8.83 15.44
N VAL A 81 -2.43 8.47 14.49
CA VAL A 81 -2.45 7.13 13.88
C VAL A 81 -2.82 7.20 12.40
N GLY A 82 -2.63 6.10 11.71
CA GLY A 82 -3.02 6.00 10.31
C GLY A 82 -2.23 6.94 9.41
N ASN A 83 -2.92 7.58 8.49
CA ASN A 83 -2.30 8.54 7.55
C ASN A 83 -1.80 9.83 8.21
N ALA A 84 -2.19 10.08 9.47
CA ALA A 84 -1.73 11.24 10.23
C ALA A 84 -0.41 11.01 10.97
N ALA A 85 0.07 9.78 11.04
CA ALA A 85 1.32 9.41 11.73
C ALA A 85 2.38 8.87 10.76
N ALA A 86 3.63 8.87 11.18
CA ALA A 86 4.69 8.17 10.47
C ALA A 86 4.32 6.68 10.38
N ASN A 87 4.35 6.14 9.16
CA ASN A 87 3.88 4.79 8.90
C ASN A 87 4.85 3.76 9.49
N PRO A 88 4.39 2.74 10.26
CA PRO A 88 5.25 1.72 10.83
C PRO A 88 5.94 0.82 9.78
N MET A 89 5.42 0.80 8.54
CA MET A 89 6.04 0.12 7.40
C MET A 89 7.13 0.96 6.72
N GLY A 90 7.48 2.14 7.26
CA GLY A 90 8.42 3.06 6.66
C GLY A 90 7.95 3.61 5.32
N ALA A 91 8.88 3.83 4.38
CA ALA A 91 8.60 4.40 3.07
C ALA A 91 7.98 3.38 2.07
N ALA A 92 7.96 2.10 2.41
CA ALA A 92 7.46 1.05 1.54
C ALA A 92 5.94 0.82 1.67
N TYR A 93 5.35 0.28 0.60
CA TYR A 93 3.99 -0.26 0.62
C TYR A 93 4.06 -1.78 0.44
N PRO A 94 3.80 -2.57 1.49
CA PRO A 94 4.02 -4.01 1.45
C PRO A 94 2.95 -4.80 0.68
N GLY A 95 1.85 -4.16 0.29
CA GLY A 95 0.75 -4.80 -0.43
C GLY A 95 -0.61 -4.61 0.24
N ALA A 96 -1.58 -5.42 -0.15
CA ALA A 96 -2.95 -5.37 0.36
C ALA A 96 -2.99 -5.46 1.89
N GLY A 97 -3.80 -4.60 2.51
CA GLY A 97 -3.88 -4.48 3.97
C GLY A 97 -2.80 -3.59 4.62
N GLY A 98 -1.76 -3.20 3.88
CA GLY A 98 -0.65 -2.38 4.39
C GLY A 98 -1.04 -0.97 4.85
N THR A 99 -2.22 -0.49 4.48
CA THR A 99 -2.81 0.74 5.00
C THR A 99 -3.79 0.44 6.12
N ILE A 100 -4.82 -0.34 5.85
CA ILE A 100 -5.94 -0.59 6.79
C ILE A 100 -5.48 -1.36 8.02
N GLY A 101 -4.63 -2.37 7.88
CA GLY A 101 -4.16 -3.20 8.99
C GLY A 101 -3.52 -2.38 10.12
N PRO A 102 -2.46 -1.62 9.86
CA PRO A 102 -1.85 -0.74 10.86
C PRO A 102 -2.83 0.29 11.42
N HIS A 103 -3.72 0.86 10.59
CA HIS A 103 -4.68 1.86 11.05
C HIS A 103 -5.66 1.30 12.10
N ILE A 104 -6.15 0.08 11.92
CA ILE A 104 -7.05 -0.57 12.87
C ILE A 104 -6.29 -0.89 14.18
N VAL A 105 -5.11 -1.49 14.07
CA VAL A 105 -4.32 -1.90 15.24
C VAL A 105 -3.90 -0.70 16.08
N PHE A 106 -3.26 0.29 15.47
CA PHE A 106 -2.78 1.47 16.20
C PHE A 106 -3.91 2.39 16.62
N GLY A 107 -5.01 2.49 15.83
CA GLY A 107 -6.21 3.22 16.22
C GLY A 107 -6.84 2.69 17.51
N ARG A 108 -6.97 1.35 17.61
CA ARG A 108 -7.45 0.71 18.84
C ARG A 108 -6.55 0.98 20.05
N ARG A 109 -5.22 0.87 19.86
CA ARG A 109 -4.24 1.11 20.93
C ARG A 109 -4.29 2.57 21.39
N ALA A 110 -4.26 3.52 20.46
CA ALA A 110 -4.31 4.94 20.78
C ALA A 110 -5.61 5.33 21.48
N GLY A 111 -6.76 4.84 21.00
CA GLY A 111 -8.04 5.09 21.65
C GLY A 111 -8.10 4.58 23.10
N ARG A 112 -7.56 3.38 23.35
CA ARG A 112 -7.45 2.84 24.71
C ARG A 112 -6.54 3.68 25.58
N SER A 113 -5.34 4.02 25.11
CA SER A 113 -4.37 4.82 25.84
C SER A 113 -4.89 6.23 26.14
N ALA A 114 -5.60 6.85 25.20
CA ALA A 114 -6.23 8.15 25.40
C ALA A 114 -7.30 8.10 26.49
N ALA A 115 -8.14 7.07 26.54
CA ALA A 115 -9.16 6.90 27.57
C ALA A 115 -8.54 6.71 28.96
N GLU A 116 -7.48 5.91 29.06
CA GLU A 116 -6.75 5.66 30.32
C GLU A 116 -6.01 6.92 30.83
N SER A 117 -5.57 7.78 29.91
CA SER A 117 -4.87 9.02 30.26
C SER A 117 -5.79 10.16 30.71
N SER A 118 -7.10 10.00 30.53
CA SER A 118 -8.12 11.02 30.90
C SER A 118 -8.76 10.73 32.26
N SER A 119 -8.37 9.65 32.90
CA SER A 119 -8.84 9.21 34.22
C SER A 119 -7.87 9.63 35.32
#